data_b77b7afe6975d7a535ed755ad89e4950
#
_entry.id   b77b7afe6975d7a535ed755ad89e4950
#
_cell.length_a   1.000
_cell.length_b   1.000
_cell.length_c   1.000
_cell.angle_alpha   90.00
_cell.angle_beta   90.00
_cell.angle_gamma   90.00
#
_symmetry.space_group_name_H-M   'P 1'
#
loop_
_entity.id
_entity.type
_entity.pdbx_description
1 polymer ?
#
loop_
_entity_poly.entity_id
_entity_poly.type
_entity_poly.pdbx_seq_one_letter_code
_entity_poly.pdbx_strand_id
1 'polypeptide(L)'
;LHQFEFAAEELVNKKAGVLGGRRFEIVALDNKASPRESQIQLKRAIGEGIQIIAQGNSSAVANAVTDAVRKHNRRNPANRVLYLNYSAVDPALTNDKCHFWHFRFDAHAEIKMAALTDVIAKQENIEKIYIIGQDYSFGKAVAAAAVKFLGQKRPDMAILGNELHPIGRVKDFTPYVTKIQSSGAQAIITGNWGADM
;
A
#
# COMPACT_ATOMS: atom_id res chain seq x y z
N LEU A 1 14.02 3.57 -4.88
CA LEU A 1 14.58 4.84 -5.29
C LEU A 1 15.30 4.72 -6.63
N HIS A 2 16.33 3.89 -6.77
CA HIS A 2 17.08 3.69 -8.01
C HIS A 2 16.22 3.43 -9.25
N GLN A 3 15.08 2.77 -9.12
CA GLN A 3 14.16 2.56 -10.24
C GLN A 3 13.52 3.87 -10.73
N PHE A 4 13.21 4.80 -9.83
CA PHE A 4 12.69 6.12 -10.20
C PHE A 4 13.76 6.99 -10.88
N GLU A 5 14.98 6.98 -10.34
CA GLU A 5 16.12 7.71 -10.92
C GLU A 5 16.44 7.15 -12.31
N PHE A 6 16.51 5.83 -12.46
CA PHE A 6 16.70 5.17 -13.75
C PHE A 6 15.58 5.54 -14.74
N ALA A 7 14.32 5.43 -14.32
CA ALA A 7 13.20 5.75 -15.21
C ALA A 7 13.20 7.22 -15.63
N ALA A 8 13.49 8.14 -14.71
CA ALA A 8 13.58 9.56 -15.03
C ALA A 8 14.70 9.85 -16.04
N GLU A 9 15.88 9.28 -15.85
CA GLU A 9 17.01 9.54 -16.74
C GLU A 9 16.91 8.80 -18.07
N GLU A 10 16.72 7.46 -18.04
CA GLU A 10 16.79 6.63 -19.24
C GLU A 10 15.53 6.70 -20.11
N LEU A 11 14.35 6.77 -19.50
CA LEU A 11 13.10 6.71 -20.25
C LEU A 11 12.54 8.09 -20.60
N VAL A 12 12.91 9.14 -19.86
CA VAL A 12 12.37 10.48 -20.03
C VAL A 12 13.46 11.47 -20.44
N ASN A 13 14.47 11.71 -19.61
CA ASN A 13 15.44 12.80 -19.82
C ASN A 13 16.29 12.60 -21.07
N LYS A 14 16.79 11.38 -21.31
CA LYS A 14 17.53 11.03 -22.53
C LYS A 14 16.69 11.05 -23.80
N LYS A 15 15.36 11.03 -23.68
CA LYS A 15 14.42 11.08 -24.81
C LYS A 15 13.76 12.46 -24.97
N ALA A 16 14.50 13.51 -24.75
CA ALA A 16 14.08 14.90 -24.87
C ALA A 16 13.13 15.41 -23.76
N GLY A 17 13.02 14.71 -22.63
CA GLY A 17 12.23 15.16 -21.49
C GLY A 17 10.72 15.13 -21.72
N VAL A 18 9.98 15.94 -20.97
CA VAL A 18 8.52 16.08 -21.03
C VAL A 18 8.12 17.54 -21.24
N LEU A 19 6.89 17.79 -21.64
CA LEU A 19 6.29 19.14 -21.73
C LEU A 19 7.20 20.17 -22.42
N GLY A 20 7.74 19.83 -23.59
CA GLY A 20 8.59 20.74 -24.36
C GLY A 20 10.06 20.76 -23.91
N GLY A 21 10.60 19.65 -23.47
CA GLY A 21 12.03 19.48 -23.17
C GLY A 21 12.40 19.64 -21.70
N ARG A 22 11.42 19.67 -20.79
CA ARG A 22 11.71 19.71 -19.34
C ARG A 22 12.26 18.37 -18.88
N ARG A 23 13.30 18.44 -18.06
CA ARG A 23 13.89 17.25 -17.43
C ARG A 23 13.28 17.00 -16.07
N PHE A 24 13.19 15.72 -15.68
CA PHE A 24 12.91 15.36 -14.30
C PHE A 24 14.18 15.40 -13.47
N GLU A 25 14.06 15.99 -12.29
CA GLU A 25 15.03 15.86 -11.21
C GLU A 25 14.36 15.10 -10.06
N ILE A 26 14.98 14.02 -9.61
CA ILE A 26 14.49 13.19 -8.50
C ILE A 26 15.21 13.60 -7.23
N VAL A 27 14.48 14.20 -6.30
CA VAL A 27 14.96 14.51 -4.96
C VAL A 27 14.56 13.41 -4.00
N ALA A 28 15.52 12.64 -3.52
CA ALA A 28 15.31 11.52 -2.61
C ALA A 28 15.18 12.00 -1.15
N LEU A 29 14.06 11.66 -0.50
CA LEU A 29 13.80 11.98 0.89
C LEU A 29 13.43 10.70 1.64
N ASP A 30 14.27 10.28 2.60
CA ASP A 30 14.02 9.09 3.42
C ASP A 30 12.95 9.36 4.47
N ASN A 31 11.83 8.69 4.35
CA ASN A 31 10.71 8.78 5.30
C ASN A 31 10.72 7.68 6.38
N LYS A 32 11.73 6.80 6.38
CA LYS A 32 11.91 5.69 7.34
C LYS A 32 10.65 4.83 7.54
N ALA A 33 9.82 4.71 6.50
CA ALA A 33 8.49 4.09 6.54
C ALA A 33 7.58 4.61 7.69
N SER A 34 7.84 5.81 8.19
CA SER A 34 7.15 6.46 9.32
C SER A 34 6.17 7.53 8.82
N PRO A 35 4.88 7.48 9.23
CA PRO A 35 3.93 8.55 8.93
C PRO A 35 4.37 9.93 9.42
N ARG A 36 4.98 10.00 10.60
CA ARG A 36 5.49 11.25 11.18
C ARG A 36 6.65 11.80 10.36
N GLU A 37 7.64 10.97 10.04
CA GLU A 37 8.79 11.39 9.25
C GLU A 37 8.37 11.82 7.86
N SER A 38 7.42 11.11 7.24
CA SER A 38 6.87 11.48 5.93
C SER A 38 6.24 12.87 5.91
N GLN A 39 5.58 13.28 6.99
CA GLN A 39 5.04 14.64 7.09
C GLN A 39 6.15 15.71 7.23
N ILE A 40 7.25 15.37 7.91
CA ILE A 40 8.42 16.23 8.02
C ILE A 40 9.07 16.39 6.65
N GLN A 41 9.32 15.29 5.96
CA GLN A 41 9.93 15.31 4.62
C GLN A 41 9.02 15.99 3.58
N LEU A 42 7.71 15.82 3.68
CA LEU A 42 6.75 16.55 2.83
C LEU A 42 6.84 18.06 3.04
N LYS A 43 6.89 18.53 4.28
CA LYS A 43 7.05 19.96 4.58
C LYS A 43 8.36 20.51 4.05
N ARG A 44 9.45 19.74 4.15
CA ARG A 44 10.75 20.08 3.60
C ARG A 44 10.66 20.21 2.08
N ALA A 45 10.13 19.19 1.38
CA ALA A 45 9.95 19.20 -0.07
C ALA A 45 9.15 20.43 -0.54
N ILE A 46 8.05 20.74 0.14
CA ILE A 46 7.24 21.94 -0.18
C ILE A 46 8.03 23.22 0.04
N GLY A 47 8.83 23.30 1.10
CA GLY A 47 9.70 24.46 1.38
C GLY A 47 10.81 24.66 0.34
N GLU A 48 11.26 23.59 -0.28
CA GLU A 48 12.21 23.57 -1.40
C GLU A 48 11.53 23.82 -2.77
N GLY A 49 10.22 24.06 -2.80
CA GLY A 49 9.46 24.36 -4.03
C GLY A 49 9.05 23.13 -4.83
N ILE A 50 9.18 21.91 -4.28
CA ILE A 50 8.79 20.67 -4.95
C ILE A 50 7.27 20.54 -4.91
N GLN A 51 6.66 20.43 -6.09
CA GLN A 51 5.20 20.35 -6.24
C GLN A 51 4.68 18.95 -6.61
N ILE A 52 5.55 18.01 -6.95
CA ILE A 52 5.19 16.64 -7.30
C ILE A 52 5.85 15.69 -6.30
N ILE A 53 5.03 14.98 -5.55
CA ILE A 53 5.47 14.01 -4.53
C ILE A 53 5.12 12.60 -5.00
N ALA A 54 6.11 11.72 -5.10
CA ALA A 54 5.92 10.30 -5.35
C ALA A 54 6.20 9.51 -4.07
N GLN A 55 5.22 8.74 -3.58
CA GLN A 55 5.36 7.90 -2.39
C GLN A 55 4.34 6.76 -2.46
N GLY A 56 4.67 5.57 -1.97
CA GLY A 56 3.77 4.41 -1.99
C GLY A 56 4.24 3.24 -1.12
N ASN A 57 5.29 3.40 -0.32
CA ASN A 57 5.92 2.30 0.43
C ASN A 57 5.11 1.79 1.64
N SER A 58 4.03 2.47 2.04
CA SER A 58 3.18 2.06 3.18
C SER A 58 1.82 2.75 3.10
N SER A 59 0.74 2.03 3.33
CA SER A 59 -0.60 2.62 3.40
C SER A 59 -0.77 3.57 4.59
N ALA A 60 -0.11 3.32 5.72
CA ALA A 60 -0.13 4.25 6.86
C ALA A 60 0.56 5.58 6.51
N VAL A 61 1.70 5.51 5.82
CA VAL A 61 2.41 6.68 5.29
C VAL A 61 1.57 7.41 4.26
N ALA A 62 1.02 6.69 3.28
CA ALA A 62 0.18 7.27 2.23
C ALA A 62 -1.04 8.00 2.80
N ASN A 63 -1.70 7.43 3.80
CA ASN A 63 -2.80 8.09 4.52
C ASN A 63 -2.38 9.42 5.15
N ALA A 64 -1.21 9.45 5.82
CA ALA A 64 -0.69 10.66 6.43
C ALA A 64 -0.29 11.73 5.41
N VAL A 65 0.33 11.32 4.30
CA VAL A 65 0.72 12.23 3.19
C VAL A 65 -0.53 12.78 2.50
N THR A 66 -1.50 11.93 2.19
CA THR A 66 -2.79 12.32 1.58
C THR A 66 -3.50 13.40 2.40
N ASP A 67 -3.63 13.19 3.72
CA ASP A 67 -4.25 14.16 4.61
C ASP A 67 -3.45 15.48 4.69
N ALA A 68 -2.12 15.41 4.69
CA ALA A 68 -1.25 16.57 4.74
C ALA A 68 -1.30 17.39 3.43
N VAL A 69 -1.25 16.73 2.28
CA VAL A 69 -1.39 17.35 0.96
C VAL A 69 -2.76 18.03 0.82
N ARG A 70 -3.85 17.35 1.19
CA ARG A 70 -5.20 17.93 1.18
C ARG A 70 -5.28 19.21 2.02
N LYS A 71 -4.73 19.19 3.24
CA LYS A 71 -4.71 20.35 4.14
C LYS A 71 -3.85 21.49 3.58
N HIS A 72 -2.66 21.17 3.03
CA HIS A 72 -1.79 22.15 2.40
C HIS A 72 -2.46 22.82 1.23
N ASN A 73 -2.99 22.07 0.27
CA ASN A 73 -3.59 22.58 -0.96
C ASN A 73 -4.83 23.45 -0.72
N ARG A 74 -5.60 23.12 0.34
CA ARG A 74 -6.73 23.96 0.74
C ARG A 74 -6.29 25.33 1.26
N ARG A 75 -5.15 25.40 1.97
CA ARG A 75 -4.62 26.65 2.55
C ARG A 75 -3.76 27.44 1.59
N ASN A 76 -3.20 26.78 0.58
CA ASN A 76 -2.24 27.37 -0.36
C ASN A 76 -2.66 27.10 -1.82
N PRO A 77 -3.76 27.72 -2.29
CA PRO A 77 -4.29 27.44 -3.63
C PRO A 77 -3.37 27.83 -4.78
N ALA A 78 -2.44 28.76 -4.57
CA ALA A 78 -1.45 29.16 -5.55
C ALA A 78 -0.19 28.24 -5.56
N ASN A 79 0.01 27.44 -4.52
CA ASN A 79 1.18 26.55 -4.37
C ASN A 79 0.74 25.14 -4.02
N ARG A 80 -0.03 24.53 -4.91
CA ARG A 80 -0.55 23.18 -4.71
C ARG A 80 0.46 22.10 -5.02
N VAL A 81 0.32 20.98 -4.33
CA VAL A 81 1.17 19.79 -4.46
C VAL A 81 0.34 18.65 -5.03
N LEU A 82 0.90 17.93 -6.01
CA LEU A 82 0.38 16.70 -6.57
C LEU A 82 1.02 15.52 -5.84
N TYR A 83 0.20 14.57 -5.41
CA TYR A 83 0.65 13.34 -4.79
C TYR A 83 0.40 12.14 -5.71
N LEU A 84 1.47 11.45 -6.10
CA LEU A 84 1.48 10.25 -6.93
C LEU A 84 1.80 9.04 -6.04
N ASN A 85 0.79 8.22 -5.78
CA ASN A 85 0.91 7.01 -4.99
C ASN A 85 1.12 5.81 -5.91
N TYR A 86 2.32 5.26 -5.92
CA TYR A 86 2.68 4.17 -6.84
C TYR A 86 2.35 2.77 -6.31
N SER A 87 2.10 2.55 -5.00
CA SER A 87 1.98 1.20 -4.45
C SER A 87 1.18 1.07 -3.14
N ALA A 88 0.80 2.14 -2.47
CA ALA A 88 -0.01 2.02 -1.25
C ALA A 88 -1.47 1.73 -1.60
N VAL A 89 -1.99 0.61 -1.12
CA VAL A 89 -3.22 -0.01 -1.63
C VAL A 89 -4.39 0.00 -0.66
N ASP A 90 -4.35 0.81 0.40
CA ASP A 90 -5.51 1.03 1.28
C ASP A 90 -6.70 1.57 0.46
N PRO A 91 -7.87 0.91 0.49
CA PRO A 91 -9.05 1.36 -0.24
C PRO A 91 -9.52 2.77 0.13
N ALA A 92 -9.35 3.18 1.40
CA ALA A 92 -9.77 4.49 1.89
C ALA A 92 -9.13 5.66 1.12
N LEU A 93 -7.93 5.46 0.57
CA LEU A 93 -7.18 6.48 -0.18
C LEU A 93 -7.92 7.01 -1.41
N THR A 94 -8.79 6.21 -2.03
CA THR A 94 -9.61 6.58 -3.19
C THR A 94 -11.11 6.50 -2.95
N ASN A 95 -11.51 6.24 -1.70
CA ASN A 95 -12.89 6.33 -1.21
C ASN A 95 -13.02 7.53 -0.26
N ASP A 96 -13.10 7.30 1.05
CA ASP A 96 -13.37 8.33 2.07
C ASP A 96 -12.34 9.45 2.12
N LYS A 97 -11.09 9.14 1.76
CA LYS A 97 -9.97 10.09 1.71
C LYS A 97 -9.67 10.63 0.32
N CYS A 98 -10.50 10.30 -0.66
CA CYS A 98 -10.34 10.77 -2.03
C CYS A 98 -10.30 12.29 -2.11
N HIS A 99 -9.35 12.81 -2.87
CA HIS A 99 -9.31 14.22 -3.27
C HIS A 99 -8.55 14.41 -4.59
N PHE A 100 -8.81 15.50 -5.29
CA PHE A 100 -8.33 15.76 -6.65
C PHE A 100 -6.81 15.69 -6.82
N TRP A 101 -6.02 15.92 -5.77
CA TRP A 101 -4.55 16.01 -5.84
C TRP A 101 -3.82 14.73 -5.46
N HIS A 102 -4.53 13.60 -5.34
CA HIS A 102 -3.97 12.29 -5.09
C HIS A 102 -4.35 11.32 -6.20
N PHE A 103 -3.34 10.69 -6.81
CA PHE A 103 -3.52 9.66 -7.84
C PHE A 103 -2.81 8.38 -7.44
N ARG A 104 -3.52 7.26 -7.50
CA ARG A 104 -2.96 5.94 -7.26
C ARG A 104 -2.83 5.17 -8.57
N PHE A 105 -1.66 4.54 -8.77
CA PHE A 105 -1.33 3.78 -9.97
C PHE A 105 -1.45 2.26 -9.80
N ASP A 106 -1.77 1.79 -8.58
CA ASP A 106 -1.94 0.36 -8.29
C ASP A 106 -3.38 0.04 -7.88
N ALA A 107 -3.83 -1.18 -8.14
CA ALA A 107 -5.10 -1.69 -7.66
C ALA A 107 -5.13 -1.72 -6.12
N HIS A 108 -6.25 -1.30 -5.51
CA HIS A 108 -6.36 -1.38 -4.05
C HIS A 108 -6.56 -2.81 -3.54
N ALA A 109 -6.41 -3.00 -2.22
CA ALA A 109 -6.43 -4.32 -1.59
C ALA A 109 -7.69 -5.13 -1.92
N GLU A 110 -8.87 -4.50 -1.99
CA GLU A 110 -10.11 -5.22 -2.35
C GLU A 110 -10.10 -5.73 -3.80
N ILE A 111 -9.59 -4.93 -4.76
CA ILE A 111 -9.50 -5.37 -6.16
C ILE A 111 -8.53 -6.55 -6.27
N LYS A 112 -7.36 -6.44 -5.61
CA LYS A 112 -6.37 -7.54 -5.59
C LYS A 112 -6.94 -8.79 -4.94
N MET A 113 -7.68 -8.65 -3.84
CA MET A 113 -8.28 -9.78 -3.14
C MET A 113 -9.45 -10.39 -3.92
N ALA A 114 -10.24 -9.57 -4.61
CA ALA A 114 -11.28 -10.08 -5.52
C ALA A 114 -10.68 -11.00 -6.60
N ALA A 115 -9.60 -10.55 -7.24
CA ALA A 115 -8.90 -11.36 -8.25
C ALA A 115 -8.25 -12.63 -7.64
N LEU A 116 -7.59 -12.51 -6.49
CA LEU A 116 -6.99 -13.66 -5.79
C LEU A 116 -8.04 -14.70 -5.41
N THR A 117 -9.16 -14.28 -4.88
CA THR A 117 -10.25 -15.20 -4.50
C THR A 117 -10.96 -15.83 -5.69
N ASP A 118 -10.91 -15.25 -6.90
CA ASP A 118 -11.35 -15.93 -8.14
C ASP A 118 -10.43 -17.11 -8.49
N VAL A 119 -9.13 -16.99 -8.21
CA VAL A 119 -8.18 -18.09 -8.40
C VAL A 119 -8.40 -19.17 -7.34
N ILE A 120 -8.52 -18.76 -6.07
CA ILE A 120 -8.76 -19.68 -4.95
C ILE A 120 -10.08 -20.44 -5.14
N ALA A 121 -11.12 -19.80 -5.67
CA ALA A 121 -12.41 -20.42 -5.91
C ALA A 121 -12.36 -21.62 -6.86
N LYS A 122 -11.36 -21.67 -7.74
CA LYS A 122 -11.12 -22.78 -8.67
C LYS A 122 -10.29 -23.93 -8.07
N GLN A 123 -9.79 -23.77 -6.85
CA GLN A 123 -8.98 -24.80 -6.17
C GLN A 123 -9.89 -25.66 -5.29
N GLU A 124 -10.49 -26.70 -5.87
CA GLU A 124 -11.45 -27.59 -5.19
C GLU A 124 -10.83 -28.35 -4.02
N ASN A 125 -9.52 -28.58 -4.05
CA ASN A 125 -8.75 -29.26 -3.01
C ASN A 125 -8.43 -28.39 -1.78
N ILE A 126 -8.74 -27.09 -1.81
CA ILE A 126 -8.55 -26.18 -0.69
C ILE A 126 -9.90 -25.89 -0.03
N GLU A 127 -10.09 -26.39 1.16
CA GLU A 127 -11.31 -26.22 1.97
C GLU A 127 -11.07 -25.40 3.24
N LYS A 128 -9.81 -25.28 3.66
CA LYS A 128 -9.41 -24.70 4.96
C LYS A 128 -8.33 -23.65 4.76
N ILE A 129 -8.62 -22.43 5.15
CA ILE A 129 -7.70 -21.28 5.00
C ILE A 129 -7.44 -20.62 6.35
N TYR A 130 -6.22 -20.09 6.50
CA TYR A 130 -5.84 -19.19 7.57
C TYR A 130 -5.50 -17.82 7.02
N ILE A 131 -5.95 -16.75 7.68
CA ILE A 131 -5.65 -15.38 7.30
C ILE A 131 -4.72 -14.78 8.35
N ILE A 132 -3.59 -14.22 7.93
CA ILE A 132 -2.65 -13.53 8.82
C ILE A 132 -2.15 -12.24 8.14
N GLY A 133 -1.98 -11.17 8.89
CA GLY A 133 -1.50 -9.91 8.34
C GLY A 133 -0.94 -8.96 9.37
N GLN A 134 -0.34 -7.89 8.87
CA GLN A 134 0.17 -6.81 9.68
C GLN A 134 -0.97 -5.96 10.27
N ASP A 135 -0.90 -5.61 11.57
CA ASP A 135 -1.92 -4.82 12.27
C ASP A 135 -1.85 -3.33 11.93
N TYR A 136 -2.28 -3.00 10.71
CA TYR A 136 -2.51 -1.62 10.28
C TYR A 136 -3.50 -1.58 9.09
N SER A 137 -3.75 -0.41 8.49
CA SER A 137 -4.83 -0.23 7.50
C SER A 137 -4.77 -1.20 6.32
N PHE A 138 -3.57 -1.51 5.78
CA PHE A 138 -3.43 -2.47 4.69
C PHE A 138 -3.78 -3.90 5.12
N GLY A 139 -3.16 -4.42 6.19
CA GLY A 139 -3.43 -5.79 6.64
C GLY A 139 -4.89 -6.00 7.03
N LYS A 140 -5.50 -4.99 7.68
CA LYS A 140 -6.95 -5.00 7.99
C LYS A 140 -7.81 -5.03 6.72
N ALA A 141 -7.47 -4.24 5.71
CA ALA A 141 -8.18 -4.23 4.44
C ALA A 141 -8.07 -5.57 3.70
N VAL A 142 -6.90 -6.19 3.70
CA VAL A 142 -6.68 -7.54 3.12
C VAL A 142 -7.52 -8.57 3.85
N ALA A 143 -7.46 -8.61 5.18
CA ALA A 143 -8.22 -9.56 5.99
C ALA A 143 -9.74 -9.41 5.78
N ALA A 144 -10.26 -8.19 5.83
CA ALA A 144 -11.68 -7.91 5.61
C ALA A 144 -12.13 -8.31 4.19
N ALA A 145 -11.34 -7.99 3.18
CA ALA A 145 -11.65 -8.34 1.79
C ALA A 145 -11.58 -9.86 1.55
N ALA A 146 -10.62 -10.57 2.17
CA ALA A 146 -10.53 -12.02 2.10
C ALA A 146 -11.79 -12.69 2.67
N VAL A 147 -12.19 -12.31 3.87
CA VAL A 147 -13.42 -12.83 4.51
C VAL A 147 -14.65 -12.55 3.64
N LYS A 148 -14.79 -11.32 3.16
CA LYS A 148 -15.92 -10.90 2.30
C LYS A 148 -16.01 -11.75 1.02
N PHE A 149 -14.93 -11.82 0.26
CA PHE A 149 -14.97 -12.46 -1.05
C PHE A 149 -14.94 -13.99 -0.99
N LEU A 150 -14.27 -14.58 0.01
CA LEU A 150 -14.37 -16.02 0.23
C LEU A 150 -15.79 -16.42 0.65
N GLY A 151 -16.41 -15.68 1.56
CA GLY A 151 -17.81 -15.92 1.95
C GLY A 151 -18.80 -15.81 0.80
N GLN A 152 -18.50 -15.02 -0.23
CA GLN A 152 -19.33 -14.90 -1.44
C GLN A 152 -19.06 -16.01 -2.47
N LYS A 153 -17.78 -16.40 -2.67
CA LYS A 153 -17.36 -17.26 -3.77
C LYS A 153 -17.18 -18.72 -3.35
N ARG A 154 -16.84 -18.96 -2.09
CA ARG A 154 -16.59 -20.26 -1.49
C ARG A 154 -17.17 -20.31 -0.06
N PRO A 155 -18.51 -20.20 0.08
CA PRO A 155 -19.17 -20.26 1.41
C PRO A 155 -18.93 -21.57 2.16
N ASP A 156 -18.51 -22.62 1.46
CA ASP A 156 -18.09 -23.91 1.98
C ASP A 156 -16.70 -23.88 2.64
N MET A 157 -15.87 -22.89 2.32
CA MET A 157 -14.48 -22.82 2.79
C MET A 157 -14.41 -22.34 4.25
N ALA A 158 -13.75 -23.12 5.10
CA ALA A 158 -13.55 -22.79 6.50
C ALA A 158 -12.37 -21.81 6.69
N ILE A 159 -12.62 -20.66 7.28
CA ILE A 159 -11.57 -19.75 7.73
C ILE A 159 -11.23 -20.14 9.19
N LEU A 160 -10.12 -20.87 9.38
CA LEU A 160 -9.71 -21.43 10.66
C LEU A 160 -9.04 -20.42 11.60
N GLY A 161 -8.61 -19.29 11.07
CA GLY A 161 -8.08 -18.18 11.84
C GLY A 161 -7.98 -16.92 11.00
N ASN A 162 -8.10 -15.79 11.68
CA ASN A 162 -7.94 -14.46 11.09
C ASN A 162 -7.29 -13.58 12.16
N GLU A 163 -5.97 -13.39 12.05
CA GLU A 163 -5.25 -12.63 13.05
C GLU A 163 -4.26 -11.65 12.44
N LEU A 164 -3.99 -10.62 13.22
CA LEU A 164 -3.06 -9.55 12.86
C LEU A 164 -1.92 -9.51 13.86
N HIS A 165 -0.71 -9.20 13.38
CA HIS A 165 0.48 -9.03 14.21
C HIS A 165 1.08 -7.63 14.07
N PRO A 166 1.82 -7.15 15.09
CA PRO A 166 2.46 -5.83 15.03
C PRO A 166 3.47 -5.73 13.90
N ILE A 167 3.29 -4.74 13.00
CA ILE A 167 4.16 -4.51 11.84
C ILE A 167 5.61 -4.25 12.26
N GLY A 168 6.56 -5.01 11.70
CA GLY A 168 8.00 -4.83 11.88
C GLY A 168 8.51 -5.01 13.31
N ARG A 169 7.72 -5.62 14.20
CA ARG A 169 8.08 -5.82 15.62
C ARG A 169 8.21 -7.28 16.03
N VAL A 170 7.66 -8.17 15.25
CA VAL A 170 7.74 -9.61 15.52
C VAL A 170 9.14 -10.08 15.14
N LYS A 171 9.90 -10.56 16.11
CA LYS A 171 11.27 -11.08 15.90
C LYS A 171 11.27 -12.58 15.61
N ASP A 172 10.26 -13.29 16.09
CA ASP A 172 10.10 -14.71 15.92
C ASP A 172 8.65 -15.04 15.56
N PHE A 173 8.44 -15.56 14.37
CA PHE A 173 7.13 -15.97 13.88
C PHE A 173 6.77 -17.41 14.24
N THR A 174 7.64 -18.18 14.93
CA THR A 174 7.39 -19.57 15.31
C THR A 174 6.04 -19.77 16.01
N PRO A 175 5.59 -18.92 16.95
CA PRO A 175 4.27 -19.08 17.58
C PRO A 175 3.11 -19.00 16.59
N TYR A 176 3.19 -18.08 15.61
CA TYR A 176 2.19 -17.96 14.54
C TYR A 176 2.20 -19.17 13.63
N VAL A 177 3.38 -19.62 13.20
CA VAL A 177 3.55 -20.79 12.35
C VAL A 177 2.99 -22.05 13.03
N THR A 178 3.34 -22.28 14.30
CA THR A 178 2.83 -23.42 15.09
C THR A 178 1.31 -23.39 15.18
N LYS A 179 0.72 -22.23 15.42
CA LYS A 179 -0.74 -22.05 15.50
C LYS A 179 -1.41 -22.35 14.16
N ILE A 180 -0.86 -21.85 13.05
CA ILE A 180 -1.35 -22.11 11.70
C ILE A 180 -1.27 -23.60 11.37
N GLN A 181 -0.13 -24.24 11.63
CA GLN A 181 0.05 -25.68 11.41
C GLN A 181 -0.93 -26.52 12.23
N SER A 182 -1.09 -26.18 13.52
CA SER A 182 -2.01 -26.90 14.41
C SER A 182 -3.48 -26.68 14.04
N SER A 183 -3.81 -25.63 13.31
CA SER A 183 -5.18 -25.38 12.84
C SER A 183 -5.62 -26.34 11.74
N GLY A 184 -4.68 -26.96 11.02
CA GLY A 184 -4.96 -27.81 9.87
C GLY A 184 -5.32 -27.01 8.60
N ALA A 185 -4.94 -25.72 8.53
CA ALA A 185 -5.13 -24.93 7.33
C ALA A 185 -4.31 -25.49 6.15
N GLN A 186 -4.92 -25.52 4.99
CA GLN A 186 -4.32 -26.02 3.73
C GLN A 186 -3.68 -24.90 2.92
N ALA A 187 -4.13 -23.65 3.14
CA ALA A 187 -3.59 -22.47 2.51
C ALA A 187 -3.61 -21.26 3.46
N ILE A 188 -2.76 -20.29 3.18
CA ILE A 188 -2.65 -19.06 3.95
C ILE A 188 -2.87 -17.87 3.02
N ILE A 189 -3.73 -16.94 3.44
CA ILE A 189 -3.81 -15.62 2.84
C ILE A 189 -3.07 -14.64 3.75
N THR A 190 -2.11 -13.90 3.20
CA THR A 190 -1.33 -12.97 3.98
C THR A 190 -1.47 -11.52 3.52
N GLY A 191 -1.63 -10.61 4.49
CA GLY A 191 -1.52 -9.17 4.35
C GLY A 191 -0.18 -8.65 4.88
N ASN A 192 0.91 -9.34 4.59
CA ASN A 192 2.28 -8.98 4.99
C ASN A 192 3.10 -8.40 3.83
N TRP A 193 4.14 -7.68 4.17
CA TRP A 193 5.18 -7.22 3.25
C TRP A 193 6.47 -6.88 4.01
N GLY A 194 7.58 -6.72 3.29
CA GLY A 194 8.87 -6.38 3.89
C GLY A 194 9.44 -7.51 4.74
N ALA A 195 10.02 -7.16 5.89
CA ALA A 195 10.67 -8.13 6.77
C ALA A 195 9.71 -9.08 7.49
N ASP A 196 8.40 -8.80 7.46
CA ASP A 196 7.37 -9.66 8.07
C ASP A 196 6.85 -10.74 7.10
N MET A 197 7.44 -10.85 5.90
CA MET A 197 7.08 -11.82 4.87
C MET A 197 8.22 -12.88 4.67
#